data_dc39e5caf0bb141b5a8e0879caff9e97
#
_entry.id   dc39e5caf0bb141b5a8e0879caff9e97
#
_cell.length_a   1.000
_cell.length_b   1.000
_cell.length_c   1.000
_cell.angle_alpha   90.00
_cell.angle_beta   90.00
_cell.angle_gamma   90.00
#
_symmetry.space_group_name_H-M   'P 1'
#
loop_
_entity.id
_entity.type
_entity.pdbx_description
1 polymer ?
#
loop_
_entity_poly.entity_id
_entity_poly.type
_entity_poly.pdbx_seq_one_letter_code
_entity_poly.pdbx_strand_id
1 'polypeptide(L)'
;MTANHHEETPSGQQQPTSRHKRRHERLHAPPFWQADRPYLHEHHISDVRFRRLGYIMAMLAGAINAGGFFAFARYTSHVTGSMSLLADAVYLREWITAAVALISVLCFVVGAAHSGWVVLWTQQKRFRGSFGFSMWLEAVYLLIFGLFGLTTSQWNIGSGNMVFPSLALFLLCFIMGMHNTVMTLLSGGAIRSTHMTGTATDLGIELSRALYYSKKHHPRLPHVHVNKPKMWLLNGLMWAFLLGGIVGAWGYHKIGHHFALPVSAILFILGAGSVGYDVKVRVKFALAGWYRRHRAKQR
;
A
#
# COMPACT_ATOMS: atom_id res chain seq x y z
N MET A 1 -2.74 -52.54 -63.57
CA MET A 1 -1.37 -52.29 -63.08
C MET A 1 -1.43 -51.25 -61.99
N THR A 2 -1.44 -51.70 -60.77
CA THR A 2 -1.60 -50.94 -59.55
C THR A 2 -0.23 -50.80 -58.93
N ALA A 3 0.20 -49.55 -58.69
CA ALA A 3 1.42 -49.26 -57.92
C ALA A 3 1.00 -48.73 -56.58
N ASN A 4 1.27 -49.48 -55.50
CA ASN A 4 1.18 -49.10 -54.12
C ASN A 4 2.36 -48.19 -53.73
N HIS A 5 2.09 -46.99 -53.29
CA HIS A 5 3.07 -46.22 -52.59
C HIS A 5 2.77 -46.35 -51.07
N HIS A 6 3.69 -47.03 -50.39
CA HIS A 6 3.79 -47.01 -48.93
C HIS A 6 4.42 -45.67 -48.50
N GLU A 7 3.65 -44.82 -47.81
CA GLU A 7 4.19 -43.69 -47.06
C GLU A 7 4.65 -44.17 -45.67
N GLU A 8 5.95 -44.08 -45.46
CA GLU A 8 6.56 -44.24 -44.13
C GLU A 8 6.28 -43.02 -43.25
N THR A 9 5.62 -43.26 -42.14
CA THR A 9 5.44 -42.28 -41.07
C THR A 9 6.72 -42.14 -40.26
N PRO A 10 7.27 -40.92 -40.07
CA PRO A 10 8.43 -40.71 -39.19
C PRO A 10 8.04 -40.85 -37.72
N SER A 11 8.83 -41.69 -37.08
CA SER A 11 8.80 -42.03 -35.65
C SER A 11 8.79 -40.85 -34.69
N GLY A 12 7.87 -40.95 -33.76
CA GLY A 12 7.96 -40.62 -32.34
C GLY A 12 8.84 -39.49 -31.85
N GLN A 13 8.41 -38.24 -31.97
CA GLN A 13 8.83 -37.23 -31.02
C GLN A 13 7.94 -37.33 -29.78
N GLN A 14 8.46 -37.96 -28.73
CA GLN A 14 7.84 -37.94 -27.39
C GLN A 14 7.75 -36.49 -26.88
N GLN A 15 6.55 -35.94 -26.81
CA GLN A 15 6.31 -34.68 -26.15
C GLN A 15 6.72 -34.81 -24.68
N PRO A 16 7.54 -33.87 -24.16
CA PRO A 16 7.97 -33.91 -22.77
C PRO A 16 6.75 -33.84 -21.86
N THR A 17 6.65 -34.81 -20.95
CA THR A 17 5.54 -34.96 -20.00
C THR A 17 5.32 -33.65 -19.24
N SER A 18 4.05 -33.32 -18.96
CA SER A 18 3.59 -32.09 -18.34
C SER A 18 4.31 -31.74 -17.01
N ARG A 19 4.89 -32.76 -16.34
CA ARG A 19 5.69 -32.60 -15.11
C ARG A 19 7.07 -31.98 -15.37
N HIS A 20 7.73 -32.28 -16.48
CA HIS A 20 9.04 -31.73 -16.86
C HIS A 20 8.88 -30.24 -17.28
N LYS A 21 7.83 -29.92 -18.03
CA LYS A 21 7.51 -28.54 -18.43
C LYS A 21 7.24 -27.63 -17.22
N ARG A 22 6.47 -28.13 -16.24
CA ARG A 22 6.20 -27.39 -14.99
C ARG A 22 7.44 -27.21 -14.10
N ARG A 23 8.41 -28.12 -14.15
CA ARG A 23 9.66 -27.99 -13.39
C ARG A 23 10.61 -26.97 -14.03
N HIS A 24 10.71 -26.94 -15.35
CA HIS A 24 11.49 -25.92 -16.09
C HIS A 24 10.89 -24.54 -15.98
N GLU A 25 9.56 -24.41 -16.04
CA GLU A 25 8.87 -23.12 -15.81
C GLU A 25 9.07 -22.57 -14.40
N ARG A 26 9.18 -23.43 -13.36
CA ARG A 26 9.50 -22.99 -12.00
C ARG A 26 10.95 -22.56 -11.80
N LEU A 27 11.89 -23.10 -12.57
CA LEU A 27 13.32 -22.78 -12.48
C LEU A 27 13.66 -21.47 -13.21
N HIS A 28 12.83 -21.04 -14.15
CA HIS A 28 13.01 -19.82 -14.94
C HIS A 28 11.92 -18.75 -14.67
N ALA A 29 11.04 -18.96 -13.70
CA ALA A 29 10.14 -17.90 -13.28
C ALA A 29 10.99 -16.72 -12.76
N PRO A 30 10.88 -15.53 -13.36
CA PRO A 30 11.62 -14.38 -12.89
C PRO A 30 11.23 -14.14 -11.42
N PRO A 31 12.21 -13.78 -10.57
CA PRO A 31 11.93 -13.50 -9.18
C PRO A 31 10.84 -12.41 -9.10
N PHE A 32 9.95 -12.50 -8.11
CA PHE A 32 8.75 -11.66 -7.95
C PHE A 32 9.00 -10.13 -7.94
N TRP A 33 10.27 -9.72 -7.89
CA TRP A 33 10.72 -8.32 -7.93
C TRP A 33 11.10 -7.80 -9.33
N GLN A 34 10.96 -8.61 -10.40
CA GLN A 34 11.13 -8.08 -11.75
C GLN A 34 9.88 -7.30 -12.18
N ALA A 35 10.08 -6.00 -12.36
CA ALA A 35 9.07 -4.94 -12.40
C ALA A 35 8.09 -4.94 -13.59
N ASP A 36 8.15 -5.89 -14.52
CA ASP A 36 7.41 -5.82 -15.77
C ASP A 36 6.07 -6.59 -15.78
N ARG A 37 5.63 -7.09 -14.62
CA ARG A 37 4.32 -7.75 -14.53
C ARG A 37 3.47 -7.10 -13.45
N PRO A 38 2.17 -6.84 -13.71
CA PRO A 38 1.25 -6.41 -12.68
C PRO A 38 1.27 -7.45 -11.55
N TYR A 39 1.68 -7.01 -10.36
CA TYR A 39 1.97 -7.87 -9.19
C TYR A 39 0.75 -8.61 -8.64
N LEU A 40 -0.42 -8.46 -9.24
CA LEU A 40 -1.64 -9.12 -8.83
C LEU A 40 -2.31 -9.84 -9.99
N HIS A 41 -1.88 -11.06 -10.19
CA HIS A 41 -2.83 -12.09 -10.62
C HIS A 41 -3.74 -12.47 -9.45
N GLU A 42 -4.94 -12.93 -9.73
CA GLU A 42 -5.94 -13.39 -8.74
C GLU A 42 -5.40 -14.32 -7.64
N HIS A 43 -4.24 -14.96 -7.87
CA HIS A 43 -3.54 -15.80 -6.90
C HIS A 43 -3.03 -15.05 -5.65
N HIS A 44 -2.75 -13.74 -5.72
CA HIS A 44 -2.26 -12.97 -4.57
C HIS A 44 -3.38 -12.54 -3.62
N ILE A 45 -4.61 -12.35 -4.12
CA ILE A 45 -5.78 -12.04 -3.28
C ILE A 45 -6.11 -13.21 -2.35
N SER A 46 -5.77 -14.44 -2.74
CA SER A 46 -5.93 -15.65 -1.92
C SER A 46 -4.86 -15.83 -0.85
N ASP A 47 -3.72 -15.11 -0.93
CA ASP A 47 -2.66 -15.22 0.08
C ASP A 47 -3.09 -14.58 1.41
N VAL A 48 -3.16 -15.40 2.45
CA VAL A 48 -3.55 -14.98 3.80
C VAL A 48 -2.61 -13.92 4.37
N ARG A 49 -1.30 -14.00 4.08
CA ARG A 49 -0.31 -13.05 4.58
C ARG A 49 -0.53 -11.67 3.96
N PHE A 50 -0.81 -11.65 2.67
CA PHE A 50 -1.09 -10.41 1.94
C PHE A 50 -2.38 -9.74 2.44
N ARG A 51 -3.46 -10.52 2.64
CA ARG A 51 -4.71 -9.99 3.21
C ARG A 51 -4.53 -9.44 4.61
N ARG A 52 -3.77 -10.14 5.48
CA ARG A 52 -3.47 -9.65 6.83
C ARG A 52 -2.73 -8.32 6.81
N LEU A 53 -1.72 -8.19 5.95
CA LEU A 53 -1.01 -6.92 5.78
C LEU A 53 -1.96 -5.81 5.32
N GLY A 54 -2.82 -6.08 4.33
CA GLY A 54 -3.83 -5.13 3.85
C GLY A 54 -4.77 -4.66 4.97
N TYR A 55 -5.26 -5.58 5.81
CA TYR A 55 -6.12 -5.23 6.95
C TYR A 55 -5.41 -4.38 8.00
N ILE A 56 -4.16 -4.73 8.34
CA ILE A 56 -3.37 -3.94 9.29
C ILE A 56 -3.11 -2.53 8.72
N MET A 57 -2.72 -2.43 7.47
CA MET A 57 -2.49 -1.13 6.81
C MET A 57 -3.79 -0.31 6.74
N ALA A 58 -4.94 -0.92 6.42
CA ALA A 58 -6.22 -0.21 6.44
C ALA A 58 -6.59 0.26 7.86
N MET A 59 -6.33 -0.55 8.88
CA MET A 59 -6.55 -0.18 10.28
C MET A 59 -5.66 0.99 10.70
N LEU A 60 -4.38 0.98 10.36
CA LEU A 60 -3.45 2.09 10.64
C LEU A 60 -3.86 3.36 9.89
N ALA A 61 -4.29 3.22 8.63
CA ALA A 61 -4.82 4.34 7.84
C ALA A 61 -6.04 4.98 8.51
N GLY A 62 -6.98 4.17 9.00
CA GLY A 62 -8.14 4.66 9.75
C GLY A 62 -7.73 5.40 11.02
N ALA A 63 -6.77 4.85 11.77
CA ALA A 63 -6.26 5.45 13.01
C ALA A 63 -5.58 6.80 12.76
N ILE A 64 -4.69 6.90 11.77
CA ILE A 64 -4.01 8.16 11.42
C ILE A 64 -5.03 9.19 10.93
N ASN A 65 -6.01 8.77 10.12
CA ASN A 65 -7.03 9.66 9.57
C ASN A 65 -7.93 10.24 10.65
N ALA A 66 -8.29 9.45 11.67
CA ALA A 66 -9.02 9.93 12.85
C ALA A 66 -8.21 10.98 13.63
N GLY A 67 -6.87 10.79 13.72
CA GLY A 67 -5.97 11.76 14.33
C GLY A 67 -6.02 13.12 13.66
N GLY A 68 -6.05 13.15 12.34
CA GLY A 68 -6.21 14.39 11.57
C GLY A 68 -7.52 15.10 11.90
N PHE A 69 -8.62 14.35 12.05
CA PHE A 69 -9.91 14.93 12.41
C PHE A 69 -9.90 15.55 13.82
N PHE A 70 -9.37 14.83 14.81
CA PHE A 70 -9.31 15.35 16.19
C PHE A 70 -8.34 16.52 16.35
N ALA A 71 -7.27 16.56 15.57
CA ALA A 71 -6.28 17.63 15.64
C ALA A 71 -6.69 18.88 14.84
N PHE A 72 -7.33 18.71 13.68
CA PHE A 72 -7.53 19.78 12.69
C PHE A 72 -8.96 19.88 12.15
N ALA A 73 -9.90 19.08 12.65
CA ALA A 73 -11.26 18.91 12.11
C ALA A 73 -11.27 18.52 10.61
N ARG A 74 -10.24 17.84 10.14
CA ARG A 74 -10.06 17.45 8.73
C ARG A 74 -9.52 16.03 8.60
N TYR A 75 -10.04 15.29 7.63
CA TYR A 75 -9.52 13.97 7.26
C TYR A 75 -8.34 14.12 6.30
N THR A 76 -7.18 13.64 6.68
CA THR A 76 -5.91 13.84 5.97
C THR A 76 -5.75 12.96 4.73
N SER A 77 -6.54 11.90 4.60
CA SER A 77 -6.56 11.02 3.41
C SER A 77 -7.73 11.29 2.46
N HIS A 78 -8.62 12.22 2.78
CA HIS A 78 -9.84 12.48 2.01
C HIS A 78 -9.60 13.51 0.90
N VAL A 79 -8.84 13.14 -0.13
CA VAL A 79 -8.49 13.99 -1.27
C VAL A 79 -9.73 14.53 -1.99
N THR A 80 -10.76 13.70 -2.22
CA THR A 80 -12.02 14.13 -2.86
C THR A 80 -12.70 15.24 -2.06
N GLY A 81 -12.78 15.07 -0.73
CA GLY A 81 -13.35 16.12 0.14
C GLY A 81 -12.53 17.41 0.14
N SER A 82 -11.20 17.30 0.10
CA SER A 82 -10.32 18.47 -0.02
C SER A 82 -10.49 19.19 -1.36
N MET A 83 -10.71 18.46 -2.46
CA MET A 83 -11.01 19.06 -3.77
C MET A 83 -12.38 19.74 -3.80
N SER A 84 -13.40 19.14 -3.18
CA SER A 84 -14.73 19.78 -3.06
C SER A 84 -14.64 21.06 -2.22
N LEU A 85 -13.95 20.98 -1.06
CA LEU A 85 -13.73 22.14 -0.19
C LEU A 85 -12.97 23.27 -0.91
N LEU A 86 -11.98 22.92 -1.76
CA LEU A 86 -11.29 23.92 -2.59
C LEU A 86 -12.24 24.62 -3.52
N ALA A 87 -13.12 23.90 -4.21
CA ALA A 87 -14.10 24.49 -5.13
C ALA A 87 -15.07 25.42 -4.38
N ASP A 88 -15.61 24.98 -3.24
CA ASP A 88 -16.52 25.76 -2.42
C ASP A 88 -15.85 27.03 -1.87
N ALA A 89 -14.62 26.91 -1.36
CA ALA A 89 -13.86 28.03 -0.80
C ALA A 89 -13.48 29.07 -1.88
N VAL A 90 -13.17 28.65 -3.09
CA VAL A 90 -12.92 29.56 -4.23
C VAL A 90 -14.21 30.32 -4.57
N TYR A 91 -15.36 29.64 -4.64
CA TYR A 91 -16.64 30.27 -4.89
C TYR A 91 -17.02 31.28 -3.80
N LEU A 92 -16.81 30.91 -2.54
CA LEU A 92 -17.08 31.76 -1.37
C LEU A 92 -16.01 32.84 -1.15
N ARG A 93 -14.96 32.88 -1.95
CA ARG A 93 -13.79 33.78 -1.83
C ARG A 93 -13.02 33.64 -0.52
N GLU A 94 -13.06 32.46 0.09
CA GLU A 94 -12.30 32.11 1.31
C GLU A 94 -10.88 31.64 0.93
N TRP A 95 -10.03 32.57 0.51
CA TRP A 95 -8.73 32.26 -0.06
C TRP A 95 -7.80 31.45 0.85
N ILE A 96 -7.86 31.67 2.16
CA ILE A 96 -7.05 30.90 3.15
C ILE A 96 -7.52 29.45 3.18
N THR A 97 -8.82 29.20 3.25
CA THR A 97 -9.41 27.85 3.22
C THR A 97 -9.08 27.16 1.89
N ALA A 98 -9.19 27.88 0.79
CA ALA A 98 -8.81 27.36 -0.54
C ALA A 98 -7.33 26.98 -0.61
N ALA A 99 -6.44 27.84 -0.12
CA ALA A 99 -5.00 27.56 -0.10
C ALA A 99 -4.67 26.33 0.76
N VAL A 100 -5.25 26.23 1.97
CA VAL A 100 -5.05 25.04 2.84
C VAL A 100 -5.55 23.77 2.18
N ALA A 101 -6.71 23.80 1.51
CA ALA A 101 -7.23 22.64 0.80
C ALA A 101 -6.32 22.21 -0.37
N LEU A 102 -5.88 23.17 -1.16
CA LEU A 102 -4.96 22.93 -2.28
C LEU A 102 -3.62 22.34 -1.80
N ILE A 103 -2.99 22.97 -0.80
CA ILE A 103 -1.69 22.52 -0.26
C ILE A 103 -1.84 21.12 0.35
N SER A 104 -2.96 20.80 1.00
CA SER A 104 -3.22 19.45 1.54
C SER A 104 -3.22 18.40 0.42
N VAL A 105 -3.87 18.67 -0.70
CA VAL A 105 -3.86 17.78 -1.87
C VAL A 105 -2.47 17.65 -2.46
N LEU A 106 -1.75 18.76 -2.62
CA LEU A 106 -0.37 18.76 -3.13
C LEU A 106 0.56 17.96 -2.21
N CYS A 107 0.48 18.13 -0.89
CA CYS A 107 1.26 17.35 0.08
C CYS A 107 0.96 15.85 -0.02
N PHE A 108 -0.30 15.46 -0.20
CA PHE A 108 -0.65 14.07 -0.43
C PHE A 108 0.00 13.52 -1.72
N VAL A 109 -0.07 14.26 -2.81
CA VAL A 109 0.55 13.86 -4.10
C VAL A 109 2.06 13.76 -3.98
N VAL A 110 2.71 14.73 -3.32
CA VAL A 110 4.17 14.73 -3.08
C VAL A 110 4.57 13.56 -2.18
N GLY A 111 3.79 13.26 -1.14
CA GLY A 111 4.00 12.08 -0.29
C GLY A 111 3.90 10.77 -1.06
N ALA A 112 2.90 10.66 -1.94
CA ALA A 112 2.74 9.50 -2.81
C ALA A 112 3.92 9.36 -3.79
N ALA A 113 4.35 10.45 -4.42
CA ALA A 113 5.51 10.47 -5.31
C ALA A 113 6.81 10.12 -4.57
N HIS A 114 7.00 10.64 -3.35
CA HIS A 114 8.17 10.32 -2.52
C HIS A 114 8.25 8.83 -2.18
N SER A 115 7.14 8.23 -1.72
CA SER A 115 7.07 6.79 -1.45
C SER A 115 7.34 5.97 -2.71
N GLY A 116 6.74 6.33 -3.84
CA GLY A 116 6.98 5.68 -5.13
C GLY A 116 8.45 5.74 -5.55
N TRP A 117 9.06 6.92 -5.41
CA TRP A 117 10.49 7.11 -5.71
C TRP A 117 11.39 6.24 -4.81
N VAL A 118 11.12 6.18 -3.50
CA VAL A 118 11.85 5.33 -2.56
C VAL A 118 11.76 3.85 -2.95
N VAL A 119 10.56 3.38 -3.30
CA VAL A 119 10.35 1.99 -3.73
C VAL A 119 11.14 1.71 -5.01
N LEU A 120 11.06 2.57 -6.03
CA LEU A 120 11.79 2.41 -7.28
C LEU A 120 13.31 2.45 -7.06
N TRP A 121 13.80 3.42 -6.29
CA TRP A 121 15.22 3.54 -5.97
C TRP A 121 15.77 2.31 -5.26
N THR A 122 15.06 1.80 -4.26
CA THR A 122 15.46 0.60 -3.52
C THR A 122 15.42 -0.66 -4.40
N GLN A 123 14.46 -0.76 -5.32
CA GLN A 123 14.39 -1.84 -6.30
C GLN A 123 15.59 -1.80 -7.25
N GLN A 124 15.97 -0.62 -7.78
CA GLN A 124 17.17 -0.46 -8.61
C GLN A 124 18.45 -0.84 -7.87
N LYS A 125 18.52 -0.58 -6.57
CA LYS A 125 19.63 -1.01 -5.69
C LYS A 125 19.53 -2.48 -5.28
N ARG A 126 18.60 -3.25 -5.82
CA ARG A 126 18.37 -4.68 -5.54
C ARG A 126 18.11 -4.98 -4.07
N PHE A 127 17.41 -4.11 -3.37
CA PHE A 127 16.87 -4.43 -2.04
C PHE A 127 15.63 -5.33 -2.19
N ARG A 128 15.52 -6.36 -1.36
CA ARG A 128 14.33 -7.22 -1.29
C ARG A 128 13.19 -6.55 -0.52
N GLY A 129 13.55 -5.70 0.44
CA GLY A 129 12.63 -5.00 1.34
C GLY A 129 12.21 -3.61 0.87
N SER A 130 12.09 -3.36 -0.43
CA SER A 130 11.82 -2.02 -0.98
C SER A 130 10.58 -1.35 -0.38
N PHE A 131 9.51 -2.08 -0.16
CA PHE A 131 8.30 -1.59 0.52
C PHE A 131 8.51 -1.34 2.01
N GLY A 132 9.33 -2.18 2.67
CA GLY A 132 9.70 -2.00 4.07
C GLY A 132 10.48 -0.72 4.33
N PHE A 133 11.34 -0.30 3.40
CA PHE A 133 12.03 1.00 3.49
C PHE A 133 11.06 2.17 3.43
N SER A 134 10.06 2.12 2.55
CA SER A 134 9.04 3.16 2.49
C SER A 134 8.19 3.20 3.78
N MET A 135 7.83 2.03 4.35
CA MET A 135 7.15 1.95 5.65
C MET A 135 8.00 2.52 6.80
N TRP A 136 9.31 2.31 6.78
CA TRP A 136 10.21 2.88 7.77
C TRP A 136 10.31 4.40 7.68
N LEU A 137 10.41 4.95 6.48
CA LEU A 137 10.38 6.39 6.30
C LEU A 137 9.04 6.98 6.77
N GLU A 138 7.94 6.35 6.42
CA GLU A 138 6.61 6.72 6.91
C GLU A 138 6.56 6.72 8.44
N ALA A 139 7.08 5.65 9.07
CA ALA A 139 7.17 5.55 10.52
C ALA A 139 8.02 6.67 11.13
N VAL A 140 9.16 7.04 10.51
CA VAL A 140 9.99 8.16 10.96
C VAL A 140 9.22 9.49 10.87
N TYR A 141 8.52 9.76 9.77
CA TYR A 141 7.72 10.97 9.65
C TYR A 141 6.56 11.00 10.66
N LEU A 142 5.94 9.87 10.91
CA LEU A 142 4.89 9.76 11.93
C LEU A 142 5.44 9.90 13.36
N LEU A 143 6.66 9.40 13.61
CA LEU A 143 7.39 9.63 14.87
C LEU A 143 7.67 11.12 15.07
N ILE A 144 8.17 11.79 14.04
CA ILE A 144 8.39 13.25 14.07
C ILE A 144 7.08 13.97 14.37
N PHE A 145 5.99 13.61 13.68
CA PHE A 145 4.67 14.18 13.97
C PHE A 145 4.24 13.97 15.43
N GLY A 146 4.43 12.75 15.97
CA GLY A 146 4.10 12.44 17.38
C GLY A 146 4.96 13.23 18.37
N LEU A 147 6.24 13.47 18.06
CA LEU A 147 7.15 14.27 18.91
C LEU A 147 6.84 15.78 18.81
N PHE A 148 6.57 16.30 17.62
CA PHE A 148 6.16 17.70 17.45
C PHE A 148 4.80 17.96 18.10
N GLY A 149 3.91 16.98 18.12
CA GLY A 149 2.65 17.05 18.88
C GLY A 149 2.87 17.27 20.39
N LEU A 150 4.01 16.81 20.95
CA LEU A 150 4.40 17.10 22.34
C LEU A 150 4.56 18.60 22.62
N THR A 151 5.06 19.36 21.65
CA THR A 151 5.27 20.80 21.79
C THR A 151 4.00 21.60 21.52
N THR A 152 3.05 21.04 20.76
CA THR A 152 1.79 21.71 20.39
C THR A 152 0.65 21.44 21.38
N SER A 153 0.81 20.49 22.31
CA SER A 153 -0.21 20.17 23.32
C SER A 153 -0.55 21.33 24.28
N GLN A 154 0.30 22.38 24.33
CA GLN A 154 0.04 23.63 25.06
C GLN A 154 -0.55 24.74 24.20
N TRP A 155 -0.84 24.46 22.92
CA TRP A 155 -1.34 25.47 22.01
C TRP A 155 -2.86 25.54 22.10
N ASN A 156 -3.34 26.47 22.90
CA ASN A 156 -4.73 26.87 22.89
C ASN A 156 -5.14 27.31 21.48
N ILE A 157 -6.14 26.64 20.93
CA ILE A 157 -6.76 26.92 19.62
C ILE A 157 -7.20 28.40 19.49
N GLY A 158 -7.18 29.18 20.60
CA GLY A 158 -7.53 30.58 20.64
C GLY A 158 -6.41 31.61 20.40
N SER A 159 -5.16 31.19 20.26
CA SER A 159 -4.02 32.13 20.18
C SER A 159 -3.54 32.47 18.77
N GLY A 160 -4.42 32.59 17.79
CA GLY A 160 -4.13 33.28 16.50
C GLY A 160 -3.00 32.76 15.60
N ASN A 161 -2.19 31.83 16.05
CA ASN A 161 -1.07 31.27 15.28
C ASN A 161 -1.49 30.07 14.42
N MET A 162 -2.13 30.31 13.28
CA MET A 162 -2.58 29.29 12.32
C MET A 162 -1.45 28.56 11.58
N VAL A 163 -0.19 29.01 11.65
CA VAL A 163 0.91 28.49 10.83
C VAL A 163 1.30 27.07 11.21
N PHE A 164 1.40 26.77 12.50
CA PHE A 164 1.85 25.44 12.95
C PHE A 164 0.82 24.31 12.83
N PRO A 165 -0.48 24.54 13.15
CA PRO A 165 -1.51 23.55 12.87
C PRO A 165 -1.56 23.16 11.39
N SER A 166 -1.31 24.11 10.48
CA SER A 166 -1.27 23.87 9.05
C SER A 166 -0.08 23.00 8.63
N LEU A 167 1.11 23.20 9.19
CA LEU A 167 2.28 22.38 8.91
C LEU A 167 2.10 20.92 9.35
N ALA A 168 1.54 20.70 10.54
CA ALA A 168 1.25 19.35 11.03
C ALA A 168 0.17 18.65 10.19
N LEU A 169 -0.86 19.38 9.74
CA LEU A 169 -1.85 18.88 8.80
C LEU A 169 -1.20 18.47 7.47
N PHE A 170 -0.34 19.31 6.91
CA PHE A 170 0.35 19.04 5.65
C PHE A 170 1.29 17.84 5.75
N LEU A 171 1.99 17.70 6.89
CA LEU A 171 2.80 16.52 7.17
C LEU A 171 1.94 15.25 7.23
N LEU A 172 0.78 15.28 7.88
CA LEU A 172 -0.14 14.14 7.90
C LEU A 172 -0.69 13.82 6.51
N CYS A 173 -1.04 14.82 5.70
CA CYS A 173 -1.46 14.59 4.31
C CYS A 173 -0.33 13.93 3.49
N PHE A 174 0.90 14.38 3.66
CA PHE A 174 2.09 13.78 3.04
C PHE A 174 2.26 12.31 3.49
N ILE A 175 2.21 12.03 4.79
CA ILE A 175 2.29 10.67 5.35
C ILE A 175 1.19 9.78 4.77
N MET A 176 -0.05 10.27 4.67
CA MET A 176 -1.17 9.51 4.11
C MET A 176 -1.01 9.23 2.61
N GLY A 177 -0.36 10.13 1.87
CA GLY A 177 0.06 9.89 0.49
C GLY A 177 1.06 8.75 0.38
N MET A 178 2.08 8.72 1.25
CA MET A 178 3.06 7.63 1.33
C MET A 178 2.39 6.31 1.68
N HIS A 179 1.57 6.29 2.71
CA HIS A 179 0.83 5.12 3.19
C HIS A 179 0.00 4.46 2.08
N ASN A 180 -0.73 5.27 1.33
CA ASN A 180 -1.55 4.80 0.22
C ASN A 180 -0.71 4.19 -0.91
N THR A 181 0.45 4.77 -1.20
CA THR A 181 1.34 4.34 -2.27
C THR A 181 1.91 2.95 -2.01
N VAL A 182 2.34 2.66 -0.77
CA VAL A 182 2.90 1.35 -0.40
C VAL A 182 1.92 0.24 -0.74
N MET A 183 0.67 0.34 -0.30
CA MET A 183 -0.33 -0.70 -0.56
C MET A 183 -0.75 -0.75 -2.03
N THR A 184 -0.85 0.41 -2.69
CA THR A 184 -1.19 0.49 -4.11
C THR A 184 -0.14 -0.20 -4.98
N LEU A 185 1.15 0.07 -4.75
CA LEU A 185 2.25 -0.55 -5.49
C LEU A 185 2.38 -2.04 -5.15
N LEU A 186 2.31 -2.40 -3.87
CA LEU A 186 2.41 -3.79 -3.42
C LEU A 186 1.28 -4.65 -3.97
N SER A 187 0.10 -4.07 -4.12
CA SER A 187 -1.10 -4.76 -4.62
C SER A 187 -1.34 -4.62 -6.11
N GLY A 188 -0.47 -3.91 -6.85
CA GLY A 188 -0.71 -3.59 -8.27
C GLY A 188 -1.98 -2.79 -8.50
N GLY A 189 -2.38 -1.96 -7.53
CA GLY A 189 -3.59 -1.13 -7.60
C GLY A 189 -4.87 -1.77 -7.09
N ALA A 190 -4.87 -3.08 -6.75
CA ALA A 190 -6.07 -3.79 -6.30
C ALA A 190 -6.49 -3.43 -4.87
N ILE A 191 -5.55 -3.04 -4.00
CA ILE A 191 -5.82 -2.62 -2.63
C ILE A 191 -5.26 -1.22 -2.42
N ARG A 192 -6.10 -0.33 -1.91
CA ARG A 192 -5.72 1.00 -1.47
C ARG A 192 -6.23 1.17 -0.04
N SER A 193 -5.32 1.43 0.90
CA SER A 193 -5.65 1.43 2.34
C SER A 193 -6.65 2.51 2.76
N THR A 194 -6.76 3.61 2.01
CA THR A 194 -7.66 4.74 2.34
C THR A 194 -8.77 4.97 1.31
N HIS A 195 -8.79 4.24 0.19
CA HIS A 195 -9.74 4.46 -0.89
C HIS A 195 -11.08 3.76 -0.62
N MET A 196 -11.73 4.14 0.48
CA MET A 196 -12.96 3.50 0.94
C MET A 196 -14.13 3.65 -0.04
N THR A 197 -14.23 4.79 -0.76
CA THR A 197 -15.26 4.98 -1.79
C THR A 197 -15.15 3.92 -2.90
N GLY A 198 -13.95 3.70 -3.45
CA GLY A 198 -13.73 2.66 -4.46
C GLY A 198 -13.95 1.26 -3.91
N THR A 199 -13.49 1.00 -2.67
CA THR A 199 -13.71 -0.28 -1.99
C THR A 199 -15.21 -0.57 -1.80
N ALA A 200 -16.00 0.42 -1.40
CA ALA A 200 -17.45 0.30 -1.27
C ALA A 200 -18.14 0.09 -2.63
N THR A 201 -17.71 0.80 -3.67
CA THR A 201 -18.22 0.60 -5.04
C THR A 201 -17.95 -0.82 -5.53
N ASP A 202 -16.71 -1.29 -5.39
CA ASP A 202 -16.31 -2.63 -5.78
C ASP A 202 -17.08 -3.70 -5.00
N LEU A 203 -17.29 -3.50 -3.69
CA LEU A 203 -18.11 -4.38 -2.86
C LEU A 203 -19.56 -4.41 -3.34
N GLY A 204 -20.14 -3.26 -3.69
CA GLY A 204 -21.48 -3.17 -4.28
C GLY A 204 -21.61 -3.93 -5.59
N ILE A 205 -20.57 -3.86 -6.45
CA ILE A 205 -20.52 -4.64 -7.71
C ILE A 205 -20.50 -6.15 -7.42
N GLU A 206 -19.66 -6.61 -6.48
CA GLU A 206 -19.62 -8.04 -6.13
C GLU A 206 -20.94 -8.50 -5.46
N LEU A 207 -21.56 -7.64 -4.67
CA LEU A 207 -22.88 -7.91 -4.09
C LEU A 207 -23.98 -8.01 -5.17
N SER A 208 -23.98 -7.11 -6.15
CA SER A 208 -24.90 -7.17 -7.29
C SER A 208 -24.73 -8.47 -8.08
N ARG A 209 -23.49 -8.92 -8.29
CA ARG A 209 -23.20 -10.22 -8.92
C ARG A 209 -23.72 -11.39 -8.08
N ALA A 210 -23.63 -11.30 -6.75
CA ALA A 210 -24.15 -12.31 -5.84
C ALA A 210 -25.67 -12.41 -5.89
N LEU A 211 -26.36 -11.26 -5.97
CA LEU A 211 -27.83 -11.20 -6.06
C LEU A 211 -28.35 -11.59 -7.44
N TYR A 212 -27.64 -11.21 -8.49
CA TYR A 212 -28.00 -11.50 -9.87
C TYR A 212 -27.57 -12.90 -10.32
N TYR A 213 -27.00 -13.72 -9.45
CA TYR A 213 -26.56 -15.08 -9.77
C TYR A 213 -27.74 -15.89 -10.30
N SER A 214 -27.85 -16.02 -11.63
CA SER A 214 -28.86 -16.81 -12.28
C SER A 214 -28.44 -18.28 -12.27
N LYS A 215 -29.26 -19.15 -11.63
CA LYS A 215 -29.09 -20.59 -11.69
C LYS A 215 -29.32 -21.17 -13.11
N LYS A 216 -29.95 -20.40 -14.00
CA LYS A 216 -30.23 -20.80 -15.39
C LYS A 216 -29.07 -20.31 -16.30
N HIS A 217 -28.27 -21.24 -16.73
CA HIS A 217 -27.21 -20.99 -17.73
C HIS A 217 -27.85 -20.78 -19.10
N HIS A 218 -27.71 -19.58 -19.66
CA HIS A 218 -28.11 -19.30 -21.05
C HIS A 218 -26.87 -19.28 -21.94
N PRO A 219 -26.78 -20.17 -22.97
CA PRO A 219 -25.54 -20.33 -23.76
C PRO A 219 -25.02 -19.09 -24.47
N ARG A 220 -25.87 -18.07 -24.66
CA ARG A 220 -25.56 -16.82 -25.37
C ARG A 220 -25.27 -15.62 -24.45
N LEU A 221 -25.37 -15.77 -23.13
CA LEU A 221 -25.15 -14.68 -22.17
C LEU A 221 -23.85 -14.91 -21.41
N PRO A 222 -23.09 -13.83 -21.10
CA PRO A 222 -21.89 -13.95 -20.31
C PRO A 222 -22.21 -14.52 -18.90
N HIS A 223 -21.39 -15.45 -18.47
CA HIS A 223 -21.56 -16.10 -17.17
C HIS A 223 -21.20 -15.13 -16.05
N VAL A 224 -22.11 -14.79 -15.16
CA VAL A 224 -21.86 -13.90 -14.03
C VAL A 224 -21.33 -14.72 -12.87
N HIS A 225 -20.07 -14.51 -12.51
CA HIS A 225 -19.43 -15.15 -11.37
C HIS A 225 -19.16 -14.14 -10.26
N VAL A 226 -19.45 -14.56 -9.03
CA VAL A 226 -19.11 -13.80 -7.82
C VAL A 226 -17.68 -14.14 -7.42
N ASN A 227 -16.85 -13.15 -7.26
CA ASN A 227 -15.52 -13.32 -6.69
C ASN A 227 -15.61 -13.25 -5.16
N LYS A 228 -15.98 -14.36 -4.50
CA LYS A 228 -16.09 -14.44 -3.04
C LYS A 228 -14.82 -14.00 -2.30
N PRO A 229 -13.59 -14.42 -2.68
CA PRO A 229 -12.36 -13.95 -2.05
C PRO A 229 -12.19 -12.43 -2.10
N LYS A 230 -12.50 -11.80 -3.26
CA LYS A 230 -12.47 -10.35 -3.42
C LYS A 230 -13.51 -9.67 -2.53
N MET A 231 -14.73 -10.16 -2.51
CA MET A 231 -15.82 -9.63 -1.68
C MET A 231 -15.46 -9.63 -0.19
N TRP A 232 -14.91 -10.75 0.32
CA TRP A 232 -14.47 -10.84 1.71
C TRP A 232 -13.29 -9.94 2.02
N LEU A 233 -12.35 -9.79 1.07
CA LEU A 233 -11.23 -8.86 1.22
C LEU A 233 -11.70 -7.42 1.35
N LEU A 234 -12.56 -6.96 0.43
CA LEU A 234 -13.09 -5.59 0.41
C LEU A 234 -13.86 -5.27 1.69
N ASN A 235 -14.74 -6.20 2.10
CA ASN A 235 -15.49 -6.08 3.36
C ASN A 235 -14.54 -5.97 4.56
N GLY A 236 -13.53 -6.86 4.63
CA GLY A 236 -12.55 -6.84 5.70
C GLY A 236 -11.71 -5.56 5.74
N LEU A 237 -11.36 -4.97 4.59
CA LEU A 237 -10.67 -3.67 4.52
C LEU A 237 -11.53 -2.54 5.08
N MET A 238 -12.82 -2.50 4.76
CA MET A 238 -13.75 -1.48 5.28
C MET A 238 -13.87 -1.57 6.81
N TRP A 239 -14.07 -2.78 7.34
CA TRP A 239 -14.16 -2.99 8.79
C TRP A 239 -12.82 -2.68 9.49
N ALA A 240 -11.68 -3.08 8.92
CA ALA A 240 -10.37 -2.77 9.47
C ALA A 240 -10.13 -1.26 9.55
N PHE A 241 -10.47 -0.53 8.49
CA PHE A 241 -10.38 0.94 8.48
C PHE A 241 -11.29 1.57 9.53
N LEU A 242 -12.54 1.13 9.64
CA LEU A 242 -13.49 1.63 10.64
C LEU A 242 -13.00 1.36 12.06
N LEU A 243 -12.58 0.13 12.36
CA LEU A 243 -12.03 -0.23 13.68
C LEU A 243 -10.78 0.59 14.00
N GLY A 244 -9.89 0.76 13.01
CA GLY A 244 -8.73 1.64 13.16
C GLY A 244 -9.13 3.08 13.46
N GLY A 245 -10.14 3.60 12.76
CA GLY A 245 -10.69 4.94 13.01
C GLY A 245 -11.24 5.10 14.43
N ILE A 246 -11.98 4.10 14.93
CA ILE A 246 -12.51 4.10 16.30
C ILE A 246 -11.38 4.10 17.34
N VAL A 247 -10.39 3.18 17.17
CA VAL A 247 -9.22 3.11 18.06
C VAL A 247 -8.40 4.39 17.99
N GLY A 248 -8.20 4.93 16.79
CA GLY A 248 -7.51 6.20 16.59
C GLY A 248 -8.23 7.37 17.27
N ALA A 249 -9.55 7.49 17.05
CA ALA A 249 -10.37 8.50 17.68
C ALA A 249 -10.26 8.48 19.22
N TRP A 250 -10.39 7.26 19.79
CA TRP A 250 -10.23 7.05 21.23
C TRP A 250 -8.82 7.42 21.70
N GLY A 251 -7.78 6.97 20.98
CA GLY A 251 -6.39 7.23 21.35
C GLY A 251 -6.04 8.72 21.28
N TYR A 252 -6.36 9.39 20.18
CA TYR A 252 -6.14 10.84 20.06
C TYR A 252 -6.93 11.66 21.07
N HIS A 253 -8.16 11.24 21.40
CA HIS A 253 -8.94 11.91 22.45
C HIS A 253 -8.30 11.77 23.83
N LYS A 254 -7.69 10.62 24.16
CA LYS A 254 -7.08 10.34 25.48
C LYS A 254 -5.67 10.90 25.63
N ILE A 255 -4.82 10.72 24.65
CA ILE A 255 -3.38 11.02 24.72
C ILE A 255 -2.89 11.97 23.63
N GLY A 256 -3.82 12.55 22.86
CA GLY A 256 -3.51 13.51 21.80
C GLY A 256 -2.54 12.94 20.74
N HIS A 257 -1.64 13.79 20.26
CA HIS A 257 -0.67 13.46 19.20
C HIS A 257 0.26 12.29 19.55
N HIS A 258 0.44 11.98 20.86
CA HIS A 258 1.25 10.85 21.32
C HIS A 258 0.74 9.51 20.79
N PHE A 259 -0.54 9.43 20.39
CA PHE A 259 -1.08 8.22 19.77
C PHE A 259 -0.41 7.88 18.43
N ALA A 260 0.25 8.83 17.78
CA ALA A 260 1.06 8.56 16.60
C ALA A 260 2.29 7.67 16.90
N LEU A 261 2.80 7.65 18.13
CA LEU A 261 3.97 6.87 18.53
C LEU A 261 3.73 5.35 18.42
N PRO A 262 2.67 4.76 19.02
CA PRO A 262 2.38 3.34 18.84
C PRO A 262 2.08 2.99 17.37
N VAL A 263 1.43 3.86 16.60
CA VAL A 263 1.20 3.64 15.17
C VAL A 263 2.52 3.60 14.40
N SER A 264 3.44 4.53 14.67
CA SER A 264 4.80 4.53 14.13
C SER A 264 5.56 3.25 14.48
N ALA A 265 5.48 2.79 15.74
CA ALA A 265 6.13 1.55 16.16
C ALA A 265 5.61 0.33 15.40
N ILE A 266 4.30 0.23 15.15
CA ILE A 266 3.71 -0.87 14.37
C ILE A 266 4.26 -0.83 12.93
N LEU A 267 4.33 0.33 12.29
CA LEU A 267 4.90 0.47 10.95
C LEU A 267 6.38 0.07 10.91
N PHE A 268 7.17 0.44 11.92
CA PHE A 268 8.56 -0.02 12.05
C PHE A 268 8.66 -1.55 12.12
N ILE A 269 7.82 -2.19 12.93
CA ILE A 269 7.78 -3.65 13.08
C ILE A 269 7.40 -4.32 11.77
N LEU A 270 6.38 -3.80 11.07
CA LEU A 270 5.94 -4.34 9.77
C LEU A 270 7.06 -4.26 8.71
N GLY A 271 7.81 -3.17 8.68
CA GLY A 271 8.94 -2.99 7.77
C GLY A 271 10.19 -3.77 8.18
N ALA A 272 10.37 -4.09 9.47
CA ALA A 272 11.60 -4.63 10.03
C ALA A 272 11.99 -6.00 9.45
N GLY A 273 11.02 -6.86 9.17
CA GLY A 273 11.28 -8.20 8.65
C GLY A 273 12.00 -8.20 7.29
N SER A 274 11.58 -7.32 6.39
CA SER A 274 12.15 -7.20 5.05
C SER A 274 13.44 -6.39 5.03
N VAL A 275 13.47 -5.25 5.72
CA VAL A 275 14.64 -4.37 5.81
C VAL A 275 15.76 -5.01 6.60
N GLY A 276 15.46 -5.66 7.73
CA GLY A 276 16.45 -6.32 8.58
C GLY A 276 17.22 -7.43 7.85
N TYR A 277 16.54 -8.18 6.97
CA TYR A 277 17.20 -9.16 6.11
C TYR A 277 18.21 -8.50 5.16
N ASP A 278 17.81 -7.43 4.48
CA ASP A 278 18.67 -6.73 3.52
C ASP A 278 19.89 -6.08 4.20
N VAL A 279 19.69 -5.45 5.37
CA VAL A 279 20.77 -4.87 6.17
C VAL A 279 21.75 -5.96 6.61
N LYS A 280 21.26 -7.07 7.16
CA LYS A 280 22.10 -8.20 7.61
C LYS A 280 22.97 -8.76 6.47
N VAL A 281 22.39 -8.94 5.28
CA VAL A 281 23.10 -9.45 4.11
C VAL A 281 24.19 -8.46 3.65
N ARG A 282 23.86 -7.17 3.57
CA ARG A 282 24.83 -6.14 3.13
C ARG A 282 25.97 -5.94 4.13
N VAL A 283 25.68 -5.92 5.43
CA VAL A 283 26.72 -5.84 6.46
C VAL A 283 27.65 -7.04 6.37
N LYS A 284 27.12 -8.24 6.18
CA LYS A 284 27.94 -9.46 6.01
C LYS A 284 28.88 -9.35 4.80
N PHE A 285 28.38 -8.85 3.65
CA PHE A 285 29.21 -8.67 2.45
C PHE A 285 30.24 -7.53 2.62
N ALA A 286 29.86 -6.43 3.26
CA ALA A 286 30.76 -5.32 3.55
C ALA A 286 31.92 -5.75 4.46
N LEU A 287 31.61 -6.47 5.54
CA LEU A 287 32.61 -7.04 6.45
C LEU A 287 33.53 -8.02 5.72
N ALA A 288 32.99 -8.95 4.93
CA ALA A 288 33.79 -9.88 4.16
C ALA A 288 34.71 -9.16 3.13
N GLY A 289 34.23 -8.08 2.52
CA GLY A 289 35.03 -7.22 1.63
C GLY A 289 36.13 -6.45 2.37
N TRP A 290 35.83 -5.96 3.59
CA TRP A 290 36.81 -5.31 4.45
C TRP A 290 37.91 -6.27 4.90
N TYR A 291 37.57 -7.48 5.38
CA TYR A 291 38.52 -8.52 5.75
C TYR A 291 39.43 -8.94 4.60
N ARG A 292 38.91 -9.09 3.36
CA ARG A 292 39.73 -9.42 2.17
C ARG A 292 40.72 -8.31 1.86
N ARG A 293 40.31 -7.03 1.94
CA ARG A 293 41.20 -5.90 1.68
C ARG A 293 42.30 -5.76 2.73
N HIS A 294 42.01 -6.05 4.00
CA HIS A 294 43.03 -5.99 5.06
C HIS A 294 44.05 -7.15 4.95
N ARG A 295 43.60 -8.38 4.61
CA ARG A 295 44.53 -9.49 4.35
C ARG A 295 45.42 -9.26 3.14
N ALA A 296 44.94 -8.59 2.10
CA ALA A 296 45.74 -8.28 0.90
C ALA A 296 46.78 -7.20 1.14
N LYS A 297 46.65 -6.37 2.20
CA LYS A 297 47.67 -5.36 2.59
C LYS A 297 48.73 -5.91 3.54
N GLN A 298 48.53 -7.09 4.11
CA GLN A 298 49.47 -7.76 5.04
C GLN A 298 50.34 -8.82 4.34
N ARG A 299 50.12 -9.04 3.03
CA ARG A 299 50.95 -9.85 2.15
C ARG A 299 51.73 -8.92 1.20
#